data_3ea0b86e07912f33cb84ab94179094b7
#
_entry.id   3ea0b86e07912f33cb84ab94179094b7
#
_cell.length_a   1.000
_cell.length_b   1.000
_cell.length_c   1.000
_cell.angle_alpha   90.00
_cell.angle_beta   90.00
_cell.angle_gamma   90.00
#
_symmetry.space_group_name_H-M   'P 1'
#
loop_
_entity.id
_entity.type
_entity.pdbx_description
1 polymer ?
#
loop_
_entity_poly.entity_id
_entity_poly.type
_entity_poly.pdbx_seq_one_letter_code
_entity_poly.pdbx_strand_id
1 'polypeptide(L)'
;IRAAYKMSLLGKEMAHLNEALTTSEVILNTDKAYVQLVKAKEMRKVAEKYHALLTELSKNVKSAHRHGMKPQNDVLKVQVKLNESELSLRKADNALRLASMNLCHYIGRPLTAQIDISDDFPEVEQEWKVQVSDITARPEYGILNKQIAIAEQEVKLNRSELLPRI
;
A
#
# COMPACT_ATOMS: atom_id res chain seq x y z
N ILE A 1 -16.12 -31.12 -30.30
CA ILE A 1 -17.08 -30.00 -30.12
C ILE A 1 -17.54 -29.86 -28.66
N ARG A 2 -18.05 -30.92 -28.01
CA ARG A 2 -18.56 -30.84 -26.60
C ARG A 2 -17.46 -30.48 -25.58
N ALA A 3 -16.25 -31.02 -25.70
CA ALA A 3 -15.14 -30.72 -24.79
C ALA A 3 -14.70 -29.26 -24.93
N ALA A 4 -14.53 -28.77 -26.15
CA ALA A 4 -14.15 -27.38 -26.42
C ALA A 4 -15.21 -26.38 -25.87
N TYR A 5 -16.49 -26.68 -26.03
CA TYR A 5 -17.56 -25.85 -25.45
C TYR A 5 -17.49 -25.81 -23.91
N LYS A 6 -17.26 -26.97 -23.26
CA LYS A 6 -17.11 -27.03 -21.80
C LYS A 6 -15.89 -26.25 -21.32
N MET A 7 -14.76 -26.32 -22.03
CA MET A 7 -13.57 -25.53 -21.72
C MET A 7 -13.84 -24.03 -21.79
N SER A 8 -14.58 -23.57 -22.82
CA SER A 8 -14.97 -22.17 -22.95
C SER A 8 -15.87 -21.72 -21.78
N LEU A 9 -16.83 -22.57 -21.35
CA LEU A 9 -17.70 -22.26 -20.22
C LEU A 9 -16.89 -22.15 -18.90
N LEU A 10 -16.00 -23.11 -18.65
CA LEU A 10 -15.10 -23.10 -17.50
C LEU A 10 -14.17 -21.87 -17.50
N GLY A 11 -13.67 -21.50 -18.69
CA GLY A 11 -12.87 -20.27 -18.86
C GLY A 11 -13.65 -19.00 -18.51
N LYS A 12 -14.93 -18.92 -18.88
CA LYS A 12 -15.81 -17.81 -18.47
C LYS A 12 -16.00 -17.76 -16.96
N GLU A 13 -16.25 -18.89 -16.31
CA GLU A 13 -16.41 -18.95 -14.87
C GLU A 13 -15.11 -18.58 -14.15
N MET A 14 -13.95 -18.99 -14.66
CA MET A 14 -12.64 -18.61 -14.16
C MET A 14 -12.39 -17.10 -14.29
N ALA A 15 -12.83 -16.50 -15.40
CA ALA A 15 -12.73 -15.04 -15.59
C ALA A 15 -13.53 -14.25 -14.54
N HIS A 16 -14.73 -14.71 -14.18
CA HIS A 16 -15.51 -14.10 -13.09
C HIS A 16 -14.84 -14.24 -11.72
N LEU A 17 -14.20 -15.37 -11.43
CA LEU A 17 -13.44 -15.54 -10.19
C LEU A 17 -12.20 -14.62 -10.15
N ASN A 18 -11.51 -14.46 -11.29
CA ASN A 18 -10.39 -13.53 -11.42
C ASN A 18 -10.84 -12.07 -11.24
N GLU A 19 -12.02 -11.69 -11.75
CA GLU A 19 -12.60 -10.36 -11.52
C GLU A 19 -12.83 -10.11 -10.03
N ALA A 20 -13.42 -11.08 -9.30
CA ALA A 20 -13.64 -10.98 -7.85
C ALA A 20 -12.31 -10.86 -7.09
N LEU A 21 -11.29 -11.63 -7.48
CA LEU A 21 -9.95 -11.58 -6.90
C LEU A 21 -9.30 -10.21 -7.12
N THR A 22 -9.29 -9.72 -8.36
CA THR A 22 -8.74 -8.42 -8.72
C THR A 22 -9.44 -7.29 -7.98
N THR A 23 -10.75 -7.35 -7.84
CA THR A 23 -11.53 -6.36 -7.07
C THR A 23 -11.08 -6.33 -5.61
N SER A 24 -10.92 -7.50 -4.99
CA SER A 24 -10.45 -7.62 -3.61
C SER A 24 -9.03 -7.07 -3.43
N GLU A 25 -8.14 -7.35 -4.40
CA GLU A 25 -6.77 -6.83 -4.41
C GLU A 25 -6.73 -5.30 -4.54
N VAL A 26 -7.56 -4.73 -5.41
CA VAL A 26 -7.65 -3.26 -5.59
C VAL A 26 -8.13 -2.61 -4.30
N ILE A 27 -9.17 -3.15 -3.66
CA ILE A 27 -9.66 -2.64 -2.37
C ILE A 27 -8.54 -2.68 -1.33
N LEU A 28 -7.90 -3.83 -1.14
CA LEU A 28 -6.81 -3.98 -0.17
C LEU A 28 -5.64 -3.03 -0.41
N ASN A 29 -5.26 -2.85 -1.67
CA ASN A 29 -4.16 -1.95 -2.04
C ASN A 29 -4.55 -0.48 -1.84
N THR A 30 -5.81 -0.12 -2.08
CA THR A 30 -6.34 1.23 -1.81
C THR A 30 -6.32 1.52 -0.31
N ASP A 31 -6.77 0.57 0.52
CA ASP A 31 -6.75 0.72 1.97
C ASP A 31 -5.31 0.86 2.51
N LYS A 32 -4.39 0.04 2.00
CA LYS A 32 -2.97 0.16 2.33
C LYS A 32 -2.39 1.53 1.94
N ALA A 33 -2.72 2.02 0.75
CA ALA A 33 -2.26 3.32 0.27
C ALA A 33 -2.82 4.46 1.12
N TYR A 34 -4.09 4.36 1.55
CA TYR A 34 -4.70 5.32 2.46
C TYR A 34 -3.99 5.36 3.82
N VAL A 35 -3.78 4.20 4.45
CA VAL A 35 -3.06 4.10 5.74
C VAL A 35 -1.63 4.63 5.62
N GLN A 36 -0.93 4.36 4.51
CA GLN A 36 0.40 4.90 4.25
C GLN A 36 0.39 6.44 4.14
N LEU A 37 -0.62 7.01 3.49
CA LEU A 37 -0.75 8.46 3.36
C LEU A 37 -0.98 9.12 4.72
N VAL A 38 -1.84 8.54 5.56
CA VAL A 38 -2.06 9.05 6.91
C VAL A 38 -0.78 8.95 7.76
N LYS A 39 -0.10 7.80 7.71
CA LYS A 39 1.20 7.63 8.38
C LYS A 39 2.21 8.68 7.94
N ALA A 40 2.32 8.95 6.64
CA ALA A 40 3.22 9.97 6.11
C ALA A 40 2.86 11.38 6.60
N LYS A 41 1.55 11.71 6.68
CA LYS A 41 1.06 12.98 7.23
C LYS A 41 1.47 13.17 8.69
N GLU A 42 1.30 12.14 9.52
CA GLU A 42 1.69 12.20 10.93
C GLU A 42 3.21 12.27 11.10
N MET A 43 3.97 11.50 10.34
CA MET A 43 5.44 11.58 10.36
C MET A 43 5.95 12.97 9.96
N ARG A 44 5.30 13.62 8.98
CA ARG A 44 5.63 15.00 8.62
C ARG A 44 5.36 15.97 9.78
N LYS A 45 4.20 15.87 10.46
CA LYS A 45 3.89 16.69 11.64
C LYS A 45 4.95 16.54 12.75
N VAL A 46 5.40 15.30 12.99
CA VAL A 46 6.46 15.02 13.98
C VAL A 46 7.79 15.63 13.55
N ALA A 47 8.19 15.47 12.28
CA ALA A 47 9.43 16.04 11.75
C ALA A 47 9.43 17.57 11.82
N GLU A 48 8.29 18.21 11.52
CA GLU A 48 8.11 19.66 11.61
C GLU A 48 8.28 20.18 13.04
N LYS A 49 7.62 19.54 14.01
CA LYS A 49 7.76 19.87 15.44
C LYS A 49 9.19 19.69 15.93
N TYR A 50 9.86 18.61 15.50
CA TYR A 50 11.26 18.34 15.86
C TYR A 50 12.21 19.39 15.29
N HIS A 51 12.01 19.76 14.02
CA HIS A 51 12.81 20.83 13.38
C HIS A 51 12.59 22.19 14.07
N ALA A 52 11.37 22.54 14.43
CA ALA A 52 11.06 23.77 15.16
C ALA A 52 11.77 23.79 16.54
N LEU A 53 11.72 22.68 17.29
CA LEU A 53 12.42 22.53 18.57
C LEU A 53 13.94 22.73 18.43
N LEU A 54 14.57 22.12 17.45
CA LEU A 54 16.01 22.26 17.20
C LEU A 54 16.39 23.66 16.73
N THR A 55 15.51 24.32 15.97
CA THR A 55 15.71 25.72 15.57
C THR A 55 15.76 26.64 16.79
N GLU A 56 14.83 26.46 17.73
CA GLU A 56 14.82 27.23 18.98
C GLU A 56 16.04 26.90 19.86
N LEU A 57 16.35 25.61 20.02
CA LEU A 57 17.55 25.18 20.75
C LEU A 57 18.83 25.80 20.14
N SER A 58 18.95 25.85 18.81
CA SER A 58 20.09 26.47 18.14
C SER A 58 20.22 27.97 18.45
N LYS A 59 19.10 28.70 18.49
CA LYS A 59 19.09 30.10 18.90
C LYS A 59 19.58 30.27 20.34
N ASN A 60 19.10 29.46 21.25
CA ASN A 60 19.44 29.51 22.68
C ASN A 60 20.92 29.17 22.91
N VAL A 61 21.46 28.14 22.30
CA VAL A 61 22.86 27.73 22.44
C VAL A 61 23.80 28.76 21.80
N LYS A 62 23.45 29.35 20.65
CA LYS A 62 24.21 30.44 20.03
C LYS A 62 24.22 31.69 20.92
N SER A 63 23.10 32.01 21.56
CA SER A 63 23.03 33.11 22.52
C SER A 63 23.89 32.85 23.74
N ALA A 64 23.80 31.67 24.36
CA ALA A 64 24.61 31.28 25.51
C ALA A 64 26.12 31.27 25.18
N HIS A 65 26.52 30.89 23.98
CA HIS A 65 27.90 30.96 23.53
C HIS A 65 28.39 32.40 23.44
N ARG A 66 27.61 33.33 22.87
CA ARG A 66 27.97 34.76 22.79
C ARG A 66 28.22 35.39 24.18
N HIS A 67 27.55 34.87 25.21
CA HIS A 67 27.73 35.31 26.60
C HIS A 67 28.80 34.49 27.36
N GLY A 68 29.60 33.67 26.65
CA GLY A 68 30.68 32.89 27.27
C GLY A 68 30.22 31.68 28.09
N MET A 69 28.91 31.36 28.14
CA MET A 69 28.34 30.26 28.96
C MET A 69 28.44 28.90 28.31
N LYS A 70 28.67 28.82 26.99
CA LYS A 70 28.75 27.57 26.24
C LYS A 70 29.95 27.55 25.29
N PRO A 71 30.65 26.40 25.17
CA PRO A 71 31.76 26.27 24.24
C PRO A 71 31.29 26.21 22.79
N GLN A 72 32.16 26.60 21.83
CA GLN A 72 31.89 26.54 20.38
C GLN A 72 31.47 25.13 19.91
N ASN A 73 32.01 24.08 20.52
CA ASN A 73 31.68 22.69 20.16
C ASN A 73 30.20 22.38 20.36
N ASP A 74 29.55 22.93 21.39
CA ASP A 74 28.09 22.72 21.60
C ASP A 74 27.27 23.41 20.50
N VAL A 75 27.70 24.58 20.01
CA VAL A 75 27.06 25.25 18.89
C VAL A 75 27.13 24.38 17.63
N LEU A 76 28.30 23.80 17.35
CA LEU A 76 28.51 22.94 16.19
C LEU A 76 27.69 21.66 16.28
N LYS A 77 27.63 21.02 17.45
CA LYS A 77 26.78 19.82 17.66
C LYS A 77 25.31 20.09 17.39
N VAL A 78 24.79 21.21 17.89
CA VAL A 78 23.38 21.57 17.66
C VAL A 78 23.15 21.94 16.20
N GLN A 79 24.11 22.59 15.53
CA GLN A 79 24.00 22.91 14.11
C GLN A 79 23.93 21.64 13.24
N VAL A 80 24.73 20.61 13.55
CA VAL A 80 24.65 19.31 12.86
C VAL A 80 23.25 18.70 13.01
N LYS A 81 22.74 18.66 14.26
CA LYS A 81 21.39 18.13 14.53
C LYS A 81 20.29 18.91 13.82
N LEU A 82 20.42 20.23 13.72
CA LEU A 82 19.48 21.07 12.99
C LEU A 82 19.48 20.73 11.49
N ASN A 83 20.65 20.57 10.88
CA ASN A 83 20.77 20.18 9.47
C ASN A 83 20.19 18.77 9.21
N GLU A 84 20.41 17.82 10.13
CA GLU A 84 19.82 16.49 10.07
C GLU A 84 18.29 16.53 10.17
N SER A 85 17.75 17.42 11.02
CA SER A 85 16.30 17.58 11.15
C SER A 85 15.67 18.22 9.92
N GLU A 86 16.36 19.17 9.28
CA GLU A 86 15.93 19.76 8.00
C GLU A 86 15.87 18.68 6.90
N LEU A 87 16.90 17.83 6.81
CA LEU A 87 16.89 16.70 5.88
C LEU A 87 15.74 15.74 6.15
N SER A 88 15.47 15.46 7.44
CA SER A 88 14.35 14.58 7.85
C SER A 88 12.99 15.16 7.48
N LEU A 89 12.81 16.47 7.64
CA LEU A 89 11.60 17.18 7.22
C LEU A 89 11.39 17.10 5.71
N ARG A 90 12.45 17.36 4.91
CA ARG A 90 12.39 17.24 3.45
C ARG A 90 12.06 15.80 2.99
N LYS A 91 12.62 14.79 3.68
CA LYS A 91 12.27 13.37 3.41
C LYS A 91 10.81 13.08 3.73
N ALA A 92 10.30 13.63 4.84
CA ALA A 92 8.89 13.45 5.22
C ALA A 92 7.93 14.15 4.23
N ASP A 93 8.27 15.36 3.74
CA ASP A 93 7.49 16.04 2.70
C ASP A 93 7.44 15.24 1.39
N ASN A 94 8.57 14.67 0.98
CA ASN A 94 8.63 13.81 -0.21
C ASN A 94 7.83 12.52 -0.02
N ALA A 95 7.92 11.90 1.16
CA ALA A 95 7.16 10.69 1.49
C ALA A 95 5.65 10.96 1.46
N LEU A 96 5.19 12.10 2.01
CA LEU A 96 3.80 12.50 1.96
C LEU A 96 3.31 12.69 0.52
N ARG A 97 4.10 13.38 -0.32
CA ARG A 97 3.75 13.57 -1.72
C ARG A 97 3.67 12.25 -2.49
N LEU A 98 4.63 11.34 -2.29
CA LEU A 98 4.63 10.03 -2.93
C LEU A 98 3.44 9.17 -2.47
N ALA A 99 3.13 9.20 -1.17
CA ALA A 99 1.96 8.47 -0.64
C ALA A 99 0.63 9.02 -1.20
N SER A 100 0.50 10.34 -1.37
CA SER A 100 -0.64 10.97 -2.02
C SER A 100 -0.77 10.55 -3.48
N MET A 101 0.32 10.56 -4.24
CA MET A 101 0.34 10.10 -5.63
C MET A 101 -0.04 8.62 -5.75
N ASN A 102 0.44 7.79 -4.83
CA ASN A 102 0.13 6.37 -4.80
C ASN A 102 -1.37 6.12 -4.56
N LEU A 103 -1.98 6.83 -3.62
CA LEU A 103 -3.43 6.75 -3.40
C LEU A 103 -4.20 7.25 -4.63
N CYS A 104 -3.80 8.38 -5.23
CA CYS A 104 -4.41 8.89 -6.47
C CYS A 104 -4.38 7.84 -7.58
N HIS A 105 -3.29 7.09 -7.71
CA HIS A 105 -3.16 6.01 -8.69
C HIS A 105 -4.23 4.93 -8.50
N TYR A 106 -4.41 4.43 -7.26
CA TYR A 106 -5.40 3.38 -7.00
C TYR A 106 -6.85 3.84 -7.15
N ILE A 107 -7.16 5.10 -6.82
CA ILE A 107 -8.53 5.65 -6.97
C ILE A 107 -8.81 6.24 -8.36
N GLY A 108 -7.84 6.14 -9.29
CA GLY A 108 -8.00 6.64 -10.67
C GLY A 108 -8.06 8.15 -10.80
N ARG A 109 -7.51 8.92 -9.83
CA ARG A 109 -7.42 10.38 -9.91
C ARG A 109 -6.10 10.83 -10.52
N PRO A 110 -6.03 12.06 -11.08
CA PRO A 110 -4.76 12.63 -11.51
C PRO A 110 -3.75 12.64 -10.36
N LEU A 111 -2.48 12.28 -10.64
CA LEU A 111 -1.42 12.19 -9.61
C LEU A 111 -1.12 13.52 -8.91
N THR A 112 -1.54 14.63 -9.50
CA THR A 112 -1.41 15.99 -8.95
C THR A 112 -2.61 16.43 -8.10
N ALA A 113 -3.64 15.59 -7.99
CA ALA A 113 -4.82 15.91 -7.19
C ALA A 113 -4.46 16.00 -5.71
N GLN A 114 -4.91 17.07 -5.06
CA GLN A 114 -4.82 17.18 -3.61
C GLN A 114 -5.90 16.33 -2.96
N ILE A 115 -5.49 15.45 -2.07
CA ILE A 115 -6.39 14.63 -1.26
C ILE A 115 -6.34 15.21 0.16
N ASP A 116 -7.46 15.73 0.60
CA ASP A 116 -7.65 16.10 2.00
C ASP A 116 -8.13 14.87 2.77
N ILE A 117 -7.42 14.54 3.84
CA ILE A 117 -7.72 13.40 4.69
C ILE A 117 -8.22 13.95 6.01
N SER A 118 -9.41 13.52 6.42
CA SER A 118 -9.87 13.77 7.79
C SER A 118 -8.93 13.10 8.79
N ASP A 119 -8.57 13.80 9.84
CA ASP A 119 -7.66 13.29 10.90
C ASP A 119 -8.37 12.30 11.85
N ASP A 120 -9.66 12.04 11.63
CA ASP A 120 -10.44 11.11 12.43
C ASP A 120 -10.18 9.68 11.99
N PHE A 121 -9.31 9.00 12.73
CA PHE A 121 -9.25 7.54 12.70
C PHE A 121 -10.39 7.01 13.56
N PRO A 122 -11.25 6.13 13.00
CA PRO A 122 -12.17 5.40 13.88
C PRO A 122 -11.33 4.57 14.86
N GLU A 123 -11.56 4.74 16.13
CA GLU A 123 -11.01 3.83 17.13
C GLU A 123 -11.47 2.43 16.81
N VAL A 124 -10.50 1.54 16.55
CA VAL A 124 -10.80 0.14 16.27
C VAL A 124 -11.12 -0.54 17.60
N GLU A 125 -12.36 -0.39 18.06
CA GLU A 125 -12.85 -1.08 19.27
C GLU A 125 -13.08 -2.59 19.06
N GLN A 126 -12.95 -3.11 17.85
CA GLN A 126 -13.24 -4.51 17.58
C GLN A 126 -11.98 -5.37 17.69
N GLU A 127 -11.99 -6.29 18.65
CA GLU A 127 -11.16 -7.48 18.59
C GLU A 127 -11.48 -8.22 17.27
N TRP A 128 -10.56 -8.20 16.34
CA TRP A 128 -10.66 -8.94 15.10
C TRP A 128 -10.61 -10.44 15.43
N LYS A 129 -11.77 -11.04 15.66
CA LYS A 129 -11.86 -12.51 15.65
C LYS A 129 -11.59 -12.95 14.23
N VAL A 130 -10.38 -13.46 14.00
CA VAL A 130 -10.02 -14.11 12.73
C VAL A 130 -10.97 -15.31 12.59
N GLN A 131 -12.09 -15.12 11.88
CA GLN A 131 -12.86 -16.25 11.40
C GLN A 131 -12.00 -16.93 10.35
N VAL A 132 -11.55 -18.13 10.66
CA VAL A 132 -10.94 -19.04 9.68
C VAL A 132 -12.05 -19.35 8.67
N SER A 133 -12.17 -18.53 7.63
CA SER A 133 -13.08 -18.77 6.54
C SER A 133 -12.66 -20.06 5.84
N ASP A 134 -13.64 -20.86 5.46
CA ASP A 134 -13.42 -22.08 4.70
C ASP A 134 -12.58 -21.74 3.44
N ILE A 135 -11.47 -22.47 3.25
CA ILE A 135 -10.57 -22.29 2.12
C ILE A 135 -11.32 -22.42 0.78
N THR A 136 -12.37 -23.24 0.76
CA THR A 136 -13.20 -23.48 -0.43
C THR A 136 -13.98 -22.24 -0.89
N ALA A 137 -14.22 -21.27 0.00
CA ALA A 137 -14.90 -20.02 -0.30
C ALA A 137 -13.97 -18.98 -0.98
N ARG A 138 -12.66 -19.24 -1.03
CA ARG A 138 -11.70 -18.31 -1.65
C ARG A 138 -11.74 -18.41 -3.17
N PRO A 139 -11.74 -17.25 -3.88
CA PRO A 139 -11.72 -17.24 -5.35
C PRO A 139 -10.55 -18.03 -5.95
N GLU A 140 -9.37 -17.98 -5.30
CA GLU A 140 -8.15 -18.68 -5.74
C GLU A 140 -8.36 -20.20 -5.78
N TYR A 141 -9.04 -20.76 -4.75
CA TYR A 141 -9.38 -22.18 -4.73
C TYR A 141 -10.32 -22.54 -5.89
N GLY A 142 -11.31 -21.70 -6.15
CA GLY A 142 -12.22 -21.86 -7.28
C GLY A 142 -11.50 -21.84 -8.62
N ILE A 143 -10.54 -20.92 -8.82
CA ILE A 143 -9.72 -20.81 -10.03
C ILE A 143 -8.91 -22.10 -10.26
N LEU A 144 -8.22 -22.60 -9.23
CA LEU A 144 -7.44 -23.84 -9.33
C LEU A 144 -8.29 -25.04 -9.70
N ASN A 145 -9.48 -25.19 -9.11
CA ASN A 145 -10.40 -26.26 -9.46
C ASN A 145 -10.91 -26.16 -10.91
N LYS A 146 -11.14 -24.93 -11.41
CA LYS A 146 -11.54 -24.75 -12.82
C LYS A 146 -10.36 -25.06 -13.77
N GLN A 147 -9.13 -24.74 -13.40
CA GLN A 147 -7.93 -25.13 -14.17
C GLN A 147 -7.80 -26.65 -14.26
N ILE A 148 -7.99 -27.37 -13.17
CA ILE A 148 -7.99 -28.85 -13.17
C ILE A 148 -9.09 -29.38 -14.13
N ALA A 149 -10.31 -28.84 -14.01
CA ALA A 149 -11.41 -29.25 -14.86
C ALA A 149 -11.18 -28.96 -16.35
N ILE A 150 -10.50 -27.85 -16.68
CA ILE A 150 -10.08 -27.51 -18.05
C ILE A 150 -9.06 -28.56 -18.56
N ALA A 151 -8.03 -28.86 -17.78
CA ALA A 151 -7.02 -29.85 -18.13
C ALA A 151 -7.63 -31.24 -18.39
N GLU A 152 -8.64 -31.65 -17.60
CA GLU A 152 -9.38 -32.88 -17.83
C GLU A 152 -10.15 -32.86 -19.18
N GLN A 153 -10.71 -31.73 -19.58
CA GLN A 153 -11.39 -31.62 -20.88
C GLN A 153 -10.36 -31.60 -22.05
N GLU A 154 -9.16 -31.04 -21.85
CA GLU A 154 -8.07 -31.10 -22.83
C GLU A 154 -7.62 -32.54 -23.07
N VAL A 155 -7.47 -33.36 -22.03
CA VAL A 155 -7.19 -34.79 -22.17
C VAL A 155 -8.26 -35.50 -23.01
N LYS A 156 -9.56 -35.17 -22.76
CA LYS A 156 -10.66 -35.74 -23.55
C LYS A 156 -10.64 -35.27 -24.99
N LEU A 157 -10.26 -34.01 -25.24
CA LEU A 157 -10.14 -33.46 -26.59
C LEU A 157 -9.02 -34.19 -27.37
N ASN A 158 -7.84 -34.28 -26.79
CA ASN A 158 -6.68 -34.94 -27.41
C ASN A 158 -6.96 -36.45 -27.66
N ARG A 159 -7.65 -37.13 -26.73
CA ARG A 159 -8.06 -38.52 -26.98
C ARG A 159 -9.03 -38.63 -28.15
N SER A 160 -9.90 -37.66 -28.38
CA SER A 160 -10.85 -37.68 -29.48
C SER A 160 -10.17 -37.49 -30.83
N GLU A 161 -8.98 -36.91 -30.92
CA GLU A 161 -8.18 -36.76 -32.14
C GLU A 161 -7.52 -38.06 -32.58
N LEU A 162 -7.35 -39.01 -31.64
CA LEU A 162 -6.83 -40.36 -31.91
C LEU A 162 -7.88 -41.28 -32.53
N LEU A 163 -9.16 -40.88 -32.53
CA LEU A 163 -10.25 -41.65 -33.11
C LEU A 163 -10.45 -41.32 -34.57
N PRO A 164 -10.75 -42.29 -35.47
CA PRO A 164 -11.05 -42.04 -36.84
C PRO A 164 -12.19 -41.05 -37.02
N ARG A 165 -12.03 -40.04 -37.85
CA ARG A 165 -13.13 -39.15 -38.25
C ARG A 165 -14.01 -39.90 -39.24
N ILE A 166 -15.23 -40.22 -38.84
CA ILE A 166 -16.25 -40.79 -39.74
C ILE A 166 -16.99 -39.61 -40.40
#